data_77df5106920109b9fdd875ac9bb44bbc
#
_entry.id   77df5106920109b9fdd875ac9bb44bbc
#
_cell.length_a   1.000
_cell.length_b   1.000
_cell.length_c   1.000
_cell.angle_alpha   90.00
_cell.angle_beta   90.00
_cell.angle_gamma   90.00
#
_symmetry.space_group_name_H-M   'P 1'
#
loop_
_entity.id
_entity.type
_entity.pdbx_description
1 polymer ?
#
loop_
_entity_poly.entity_id
_entity_poly.type
_entity_poly.pdbx_seq_one_letter_code
_entity_poly.pdbx_strand_id
1 'polypeptide(L)'
;IYAEKVTSVTHYTKSLFKFRITRPTSFRFRSGEFVMIGLPNSEKPIFRAYSIASPSWDEEIEFYSIKVEGGPLTEHLQKISVGDTVLMRQKSTGTLVNDALLPGKRLYLFSTGTGIAPFASLIQDPETYEKFSQIILCHTCRKVNELKYGSELVEKVKPDPLVGGFAKKNLIHYATVTQENYIRMGRITSLIESQEIFKN
;
A
#
# COMPACT_ATOMS: atom_id res chain seq x y z
N ILE A 1 4.43 -21.16 -9.05
CA ILE A 1 5.25 -20.01 -8.63
C ILE A 1 5.64 -19.27 -9.89
N TYR A 2 5.51 -17.96 -9.86
CA TYR A 2 6.04 -17.05 -10.88
C TYR A 2 7.44 -16.58 -10.47
N ALA A 3 8.28 -16.26 -11.44
CA ALA A 3 9.61 -15.68 -11.24
C ALA A 3 9.65 -14.35 -12.01
N GLU A 4 9.38 -13.27 -11.29
CA GLU A 4 9.16 -11.95 -11.89
C GLU A 4 10.38 -11.04 -11.71
N LYS A 5 10.58 -10.12 -12.63
CA LYS A 5 11.72 -9.20 -12.60
C LYS A 5 11.38 -7.90 -11.88
N VAL A 6 12.29 -7.46 -11.04
CA VAL A 6 12.24 -6.14 -10.43
C VAL A 6 12.42 -5.08 -11.52
N THR A 7 11.46 -4.18 -11.63
CA THR A 7 11.44 -3.08 -12.62
C THR A 7 11.86 -1.74 -12.02
N SER A 8 11.60 -1.54 -10.73
CA SER A 8 12.05 -0.35 -10.01
C SER A 8 12.18 -0.60 -8.50
N VAL A 9 13.05 0.17 -7.85
CA VAL A 9 13.22 0.21 -6.39
C VAL A 9 13.37 1.66 -5.96
N THR A 10 12.64 2.08 -4.93
CA THR A 10 12.71 3.42 -4.36
C THR A 10 12.84 3.34 -2.85
N HIS A 11 13.91 3.86 -2.29
CA HIS A 11 14.11 3.97 -0.84
C HIS A 11 13.61 5.34 -0.34
N TYR A 12 12.71 5.34 0.63
CA TYR A 12 12.15 6.55 1.24
C TYR A 12 12.91 7.00 2.48
N THR A 13 13.27 6.03 3.32
CA THR A 13 14.06 6.22 4.55
C THR A 13 15.09 5.10 4.66
N LYS A 14 15.86 5.08 5.76
CA LYS A 14 16.77 3.95 6.04
C LYS A 14 16.03 2.62 6.17
N SER A 15 14.73 2.64 6.52
CA SER A 15 13.93 1.44 6.76
C SER A 15 12.79 1.21 5.77
N LEU A 16 12.32 2.22 5.05
CA LEU A 16 11.16 2.13 4.18
C LEU A 16 11.54 2.21 2.70
N PHE A 17 11.00 1.31 1.91
CA PHE A 17 11.22 1.26 0.47
C PHE A 17 10.00 0.66 -0.25
N LYS A 18 9.87 0.98 -1.51
CA LYS A 18 8.95 0.30 -2.42
C LYS A 18 9.72 -0.32 -3.57
N PHE A 19 9.13 -1.32 -4.18
CA PHE A 19 9.63 -1.91 -5.40
C PHE A 19 8.47 -2.36 -6.29
N ARG A 20 8.74 -2.43 -7.57
CA ARG A 20 7.82 -2.94 -8.58
C ARG A 20 8.43 -4.15 -9.26
N ILE A 21 7.59 -5.05 -9.66
CA ILE A 21 7.96 -6.25 -10.43
C ILE A 21 7.08 -6.36 -11.67
N THR A 22 7.55 -7.11 -12.66
CA THR A 22 6.72 -7.52 -13.80
C THR A 22 5.48 -8.28 -13.30
N ARG A 23 4.40 -8.20 -14.07
CA ARG A 23 3.17 -8.93 -13.77
C ARG A 23 2.96 -10.07 -14.75
N PRO A 24 2.77 -11.31 -14.28
CA PRO A 24 2.41 -12.41 -15.16
C PRO A 24 1.08 -12.13 -15.86
N THR A 25 0.99 -12.38 -17.16
CA THR A 25 -0.20 -12.11 -17.97
C THR A 25 -1.44 -12.84 -17.47
N SER A 26 -1.26 -13.98 -16.79
CA SER A 26 -2.35 -14.77 -16.19
C SER A 26 -2.70 -14.39 -14.76
N PHE A 27 -1.90 -13.53 -14.10
CA PHE A 27 -2.13 -13.17 -12.70
C PHE A 27 -3.27 -12.16 -12.58
N ARG A 28 -4.30 -12.55 -11.82
CA ARG A 28 -5.46 -11.70 -11.49
C ARG A 28 -5.56 -11.55 -9.98
N PHE A 29 -5.89 -10.34 -9.54
CA PHE A 29 -6.13 -10.01 -8.14
C PHE A 29 -7.17 -8.89 -8.04
N ARG A 30 -7.78 -8.76 -6.88
CA ARG A 30 -8.65 -7.62 -6.53
C ARG A 30 -7.83 -6.60 -5.76
N SER A 31 -8.08 -5.32 -6.00
CA SER A 31 -7.45 -4.24 -5.23
C SER A 31 -7.68 -4.44 -3.73
N GLY A 32 -6.59 -4.39 -2.96
CA GLY A 32 -6.58 -4.65 -1.52
C GLY A 32 -6.13 -6.07 -1.11
N GLU A 33 -5.98 -7.00 -2.05
CA GLU A 33 -5.43 -8.34 -1.77
C GLU A 33 -3.92 -8.32 -1.52
N PHE A 34 -3.43 -9.41 -0.95
CA PHE A 34 -2.00 -9.69 -0.79
C PHE A 34 -1.59 -10.97 -1.53
N VAL A 35 -0.33 -11.13 -1.76
CA VAL A 35 0.26 -12.33 -2.35
C VAL A 35 1.51 -12.75 -1.58
N MET A 36 1.83 -14.04 -1.62
CA MET A 36 3.06 -14.55 -1.02
C MET A 36 4.22 -14.35 -1.96
N ILE A 37 5.25 -13.62 -1.51
CA ILE A 37 6.50 -13.42 -2.25
C ILE A 37 7.71 -13.97 -1.51
N GLY A 38 8.76 -14.27 -2.26
CA GLY A 38 10.04 -14.77 -1.76
C GLY A 38 11.19 -14.45 -2.73
N LEU A 39 12.39 -14.88 -2.38
CA LEU A 39 13.58 -14.70 -3.20
C LEU A 39 14.19 -16.07 -3.56
N PRO A 40 14.81 -16.20 -4.75
CA PRO A 40 15.36 -17.48 -5.23
C PRO A 40 16.75 -17.83 -4.65
N ASN A 41 17.10 -17.24 -3.50
CA ASN A 41 18.44 -17.29 -2.91
C ASN A 41 18.70 -18.49 -1.99
N SER A 42 17.81 -19.48 -1.95
CA SER A 42 17.97 -20.70 -1.16
C SER A 42 17.28 -21.91 -1.81
N GLU A 43 17.70 -23.12 -1.46
CA GLU A 43 17.05 -24.38 -1.91
C GLU A 43 15.56 -24.42 -1.51
N LYS A 44 15.21 -23.80 -0.38
CA LYS A 44 13.82 -23.65 0.10
C LYS A 44 13.50 -22.17 0.32
N PRO A 45 13.01 -21.46 -0.71
CA PRO A 45 12.68 -20.06 -0.60
C PRO A 45 11.65 -19.79 0.50
N ILE A 46 11.94 -18.77 1.32
CA ILE A 46 11.03 -18.31 2.36
C ILE A 46 10.02 -17.36 1.72
N PHE A 47 8.73 -17.66 1.88
CA PHE A 47 7.63 -16.82 1.42
C PHE A 47 7.01 -16.04 2.57
N ARG A 48 6.65 -14.78 2.32
CA ARG A 48 5.90 -13.92 3.24
C ARG A 48 4.77 -13.23 2.50
N ALA A 49 3.69 -12.94 3.22
CA ALA A 49 2.56 -12.20 2.70
C ALA A 49 2.92 -10.72 2.51
N TYR A 50 2.64 -10.19 1.33
CA TYR A 50 2.82 -8.79 0.96
C TYR A 50 1.55 -8.26 0.32
N SER A 51 0.99 -7.22 0.91
CA SER A 51 -0.13 -6.51 0.30
C SER A 51 0.30 -5.89 -1.02
N ILE A 52 -0.53 -6.06 -2.04
CA ILE A 52 -0.31 -5.46 -3.35
C ILE A 52 -0.74 -4.00 -3.25
N ALA A 53 0.18 -3.09 -3.56
CA ALA A 53 -0.04 -1.64 -3.47
C ALA A 53 -0.50 -1.02 -4.80
N SER A 54 -0.18 -1.66 -5.94
CA SER A 54 -0.73 -1.27 -7.23
C SER A 54 -2.20 -1.68 -7.40
N PRO A 55 -3.00 -0.98 -8.21
CA PRO A 55 -4.38 -1.36 -8.47
C PRO A 55 -4.45 -2.62 -9.35
N SER A 56 -5.61 -3.26 -9.36
CA SER A 56 -5.85 -4.52 -10.08
C SER A 56 -5.68 -4.44 -11.60
N TRP A 57 -5.74 -3.24 -12.18
CA TRP A 57 -5.59 -2.99 -13.61
C TRP A 57 -4.15 -2.62 -14.04
N ASP A 58 -3.23 -2.35 -13.08
CA ASP A 58 -1.84 -1.99 -13.40
C ASP A 58 -1.10 -3.14 -14.10
N GLU A 59 -0.22 -2.80 -15.03
CA GLU A 59 0.62 -3.76 -15.77
C GLU A 59 1.78 -4.31 -14.95
N GLU A 60 2.12 -3.66 -13.84
CA GLU A 60 3.13 -4.08 -12.88
C GLU A 60 2.54 -4.29 -11.50
N ILE A 61 3.27 -5.00 -10.64
CA ILE A 61 2.88 -5.20 -9.25
C ILE A 61 3.80 -4.38 -8.35
N GLU A 62 3.22 -3.50 -7.54
CA GLU A 62 3.95 -2.68 -6.55
C GLU A 62 3.80 -3.25 -5.15
N PHE A 63 4.89 -3.24 -4.40
CA PHE A 63 4.94 -3.55 -2.98
C PHE A 63 5.59 -2.42 -2.20
N TYR A 64 5.10 -2.20 -0.98
CA TYR A 64 5.69 -1.26 -0.03
C TYR A 64 6.14 -2.01 1.22
N SER A 65 7.40 -1.90 1.58
CA SER A 65 8.05 -2.74 2.58
C SER A 65 8.87 -1.95 3.59
N ILE A 66 9.05 -2.57 4.75
CA ILE A 66 9.95 -2.09 5.80
C ILE A 66 11.11 -3.08 5.95
N LYS A 67 12.33 -2.55 6.15
CA LYS A 67 13.52 -3.31 6.49
C LYS A 67 13.41 -3.75 7.95
N VAL A 68 13.30 -5.05 8.17
CA VAL A 68 13.32 -5.64 9.52
C VAL A 68 14.67 -6.31 9.71
N GLU A 69 15.43 -5.84 10.68
CA GLU A 69 16.72 -6.40 11.05
C GLU A 69 16.52 -7.84 11.53
N GLY A 70 17.33 -8.79 11.00
CA GLY A 70 17.18 -10.23 11.27
C GLY A 70 15.92 -10.87 10.65
N GLY A 71 15.14 -10.14 9.86
CA GLY A 71 13.98 -10.69 9.17
C GLY A 71 14.39 -11.62 8.03
N PRO A 72 13.96 -12.89 8.01
CA PRO A 72 14.50 -13.91 7.10
C PRO A 72 14.29 -13.62 5.61
N LEU A 73 13.28 -12.84 5.25
CA LEU A 73 13.07 -12.36 3.88
C LEU A 73 13.48 -10.90 3.72
N THR A 74 13.09 -10.02 4.63
CA THR A 74 13.25 -8.57 4.51
C THR A 74 14.72 -8.15 4.52
N GLU A 75 15.59 -8.89 5.20
CA GLU A 75 17.04 -8.64 5.20
C GLU A 75 17.65 -8.76 3.79
N HIS A 76 17.16 -9.68 2.98
CA HIS A 76 17.57 -9.85 1.60
C HIS A 76 16.77 -8.96 0.64
N LEU A 77 15.46 -8.85 0.86
CA LEU A 77 14.57 -8.08 0.00
C LEU A 77 14.95 -6.58 -0.06
N GLN A 78 15.47 -6.03 1.03
CA GLN A 78 15.95 -4.64 1.06
C GLN A 78 17.16 -4.35 0.15
N LYS A 79 17.84 -5.40 -0.32
CA LYS A 79 19.05 -5.31 -1.17
C LYS A 79 18.77 -5.56 -2.64
N ILE A 80 17.50 -5.81 -3.00
CA ILE A 80 17.15 -6.08 -4.40
C ILE A 80 17.40 -4.86 -5.28
N SER A 81 17.74 -5.14 -6.51
CA SER A 81 18.01 -4.15 -7.56
C SER A 81 17.17 -4.45 -8.80
N VAL A 82 17.06 -3.48 -9.69
CA VAL A 82 16.40 -3.66 -10.99
C VAL A 82 17.04 -4.83 -11.75
N GLY A 83 16.21 -5.73 -12.27
CA GLY A 83 16.64 -6.95 -12.95
C GLY A 83 16.72 -8.19 -12.05
N ASP A 84 16.74 -8.03 -10.73
CA ASP A 84 16.67 -9.17 -9.81
C ASP A 84 15.35 -9.93 -9.95
N THR A 85 15.34 -11.17 -9.47
CA THR A 85 14.15 -12.03 -9.52
C THR A 85 13.45 -12.07 -8.17
N VAL A 86 12.15 -11.85 -8.19
CA VAL A 86 11.25 -12.09 -7.05
C VAL A 86 10.33 -13.26 -7.39
N LEU A 87 10.26 -14.22 -6.49
CA LEU A 87 9.32 -15.34 -6.59
C LEU A 87 7.96 -14.91 -6.04
N MET A 88 6.89 -15.25 -6.75
CA MET A 88 5.53 -14.92 -6.37
C MET A 88 4.61 -16.14 -6.49
N ARG A 89 3.73 -16.36 -5.51
CA ARG A 89 2.71 -17.40 -5.60
C ARG A 89 1.66 -17.03 -6.63
N GLN A 90 1.00 -18.05 -7.21
CA GLN A 90 0.04 -17.86 -8.30
C GLN A 90 -1.30 -17.28 -7.88
N LYS A 91 -1.63 -17.35 -6.59
CA LYS A 91 -2.91 -16.88 -6.05
C LYS A 91 -2.68 -15.75 -5.05
N SER A 92 -3.40 -14.66 -5.22
CA SER A 92 -3.63 -13.64 -4.21
C SER A 92 -4.80 -14.04 -3.32
N THR A 93 -4.91 -13.40 -2.17
CA THR A 93 -6.01 -13.55 -1.22
C THR A 93 -6.11 -12.31 -0.33
N GLY A 94 -7.18 -12.19 0.43
CA GLY A 94 -7.39 -11.10 1.37
C GLY A 94 -8.85 -10.66 1.42
N THR A 95 -9.19 -9.96 2.49
CA THR A 95 -10.56 -9.49 2.76
C THR A 95 -10.68 -7.96 2.78
N LEU A 96 -9.58 -7.23 2.60
CA LEU A 96 -9.57 -5.76 2.47
C LEU A 96 -9.91 -5.34 1.04
N VAL A 97 -11.04 -5.82 0.53
CA VAL A 97 -11.49 -5.63 -0.84
C VAL A 97 -12.86 -4.96 -0.88
N ASN A 98 -13.16 -4.25 -1.96
CA ASN A 98 -14.46 -3.58 -2.13
C ASN A 98 -15.66 -4.54 -2.03
N ASP A 99 -15.51 -5.78 -2.52
CA ASP A 99 -16.58 -6.80 -2.49
C ASP A 99 -17.03 -7.14 -1.05
N ALA A 100 -16.16 -6.98 -0.06
CA ALA A 100 -16.46 -7.25 1.35
C ALA A 100 -17.25 -6.14 2.03
N LEU A 101 -17.48 -5.02 1.36
CA LEU A 101 -18.09 -3.81 1.93
C LEU A 101 -19.44 -3.51 1.26
N LEU A 102 -20.40 -3.09 2.07
CA LEU A 102 -21.63 -2.48 1.54
C LEU A 102 -21.36 -1.03 1.13
N PRO A 103 -22.04 -0.52 0.07
CA PRO A 103 -21.94 0.88 -0.33
C PRO A 103 -22.32 1.83 0.84
N GLY A 104 -21.66 2.98 0.89
CA GLY A 104 -21.89 3.93 1.96
C GLY A 104 -21.41 5.35 1.62
N LYS A 105 -21.63 6.28 2.55
CA LYS A 105 -21.19 7.66 2.35
C LYS A 105 -19.69 7.82 2.54
N ARG A 106 -19.13 7.22 3.61
CA ARG A 106 -17.73 7.38 4.00
C ARG A 106 -17.04 6.02 4.15
N LEU A 107 -15.86 5.92 3.58
CA LEU A 107 -14.94 4.81 3.81
C LEU A 107 -13.70 5.32 4.52
N TYR A 108 -13.46 4.83 5.73
CA TYR A 108 -12.23 5.10 6.49
C TYR A 108 -11.23 3.98 6.29
N LEU A 109 -10.06 4.31 5.77
CA LEU A 109 -8.94 3.39 5.53
C LEU A 109 -7.86 3.67 6.57
N PHE A 110 -7.88 2.94 7.69
CA PHE A 110 -6.97 3.15 8.81
C PHE A 110 -5.67 2.37 8.62
N SER A 111 -4.55 3.07 8.53
CA SER A 111 -3.23 2.45 8.34
C SER A 111 -2.14 3.04 9.22
N THR A 112 -1.17 2.21 9.58
CA THR A 112 0.08 2.63 10.20
C THR A 112 1.26 2.11 9.38
N GLY A 113 2.27 2.94 9.16
CA GLY A 113 3.48 2.57 8.44
C GLY A 113 3.19 1.93 7.08
N THR A 114 3.76 0.76 6.82
CA THR A 114 3.57 0.00 5.57
C THR A 114 2.18 -0.63 5.41
N GLY A 115 1.35 -0.61 6.45
CA GLY A 115 -0.05 -1.03 6.37
C GLY A 115 -0.92 -0.20 5.43
N ILE A 116 -0.40 0.90 4.89
CA ILE A 116 -1.05 1.68 3.82
C ILE A 116 -1.12 0.92 2.48
N ALA A 117 -0.28 -0.08 2.26
CA ALA A 117 -0.13 -0.75 0.96
C ALA A 117 -1.46 -1.27 0.35
N PRO A 118 -2.32 -2.03 1.06
CA PRO A 118 -3.60 -2.46 0.47
C PRO A 118 -4.52 -1.28 0.16
N PHE A 119 -4.47 -0.21 0.94
CA PHE A 119 -5.25 0.99 0.71
C PHE A 119 -4.71 1.83 -0.45
N ALA A 120 -3.41 1.76 -0.71
CA ALA A 120 -2.81 2.32 -1.93
C ALA A 120 -3.46 1.72 -3.18
N SER A 121 -3.66 0.41 -3.21
CA SER A 121 -4.36 -0.28 -4.28
C SER A 121 -5.82 0.20 -4.39
N LEU A 122 -6.56 0.26 -3.28
CA LEU A 122 -7.97 0.64 -3.26
C LEU A 122 -8.23 2.08 -3.73
N ILE A 123 -7.42 3.06 -3.32
CA ILE A 123 -7.63 4.47 -3.74
C ILE A 123 -7.29 4.74 -5.20
N GLN A 124 -6.67 3.81 -5.88
CA GLN A 124 -6.41 3.84 -7.32
C GLN A 124 -7.46 3.06 -8.12
N ASP A 125 -8.42 2.40 -7.46
CA ASP A 125 -9.46 1.59 -8.07
C ASP A 125 -10.76 2.40 -8.24
N PRO A 126 -11.30 2.56 -9.46
CA PRO A 126 -12.56 3.27 -9.70
C PRO A 126 -13.74 2.75 -8.87
N GLU A 127 -13.82 1.44 -8.65
CA GLU A 127 -14.88 0.81 -7.86
C GLU A 127 -15.00 1.39 -6.44
N THR A 128 -13.87 1.80 -5.84
CA THR A 128 -13.86 2.42 -4.52
C THR A 128 -14.68 3.71 -4.50
N TYR A 129 -14.57 4.52 -5.54
CA TYR A 129 -15.29 5.79 -5.68
C TYR A 129 -16.73 5.63 -6.16
N GLU A 130 -17.05 4.54 -6.83
CA GLU A 130 -18.42 4.17 -7.17
C GLU A 130 -19.20 3.76 -5.91
N LYS A 131 -18.55 3.08 -4.98
CA LYS A 131 -19.14 2.53 -3.76
C LYS A 131 -19.27 3.52 -2.62
N PHE A 132 -18.36 4.51 -2.54
CA PHE A 132 -18.29 5.49 -1.45
C PHE A 132 -18.19 6.92 -1.97
N SER A 133 -18.99 7.82 -1.39
CA SER A 133 -18.99 9.23 -1.76
C SER A 133 -17.75 9.98 -1.23
N GLN A 134 -17.14 9.49 -0.16
CA GLN A 134 -15.95 10.08 0.46
C GLN A 134 -15.03 8.97 0.98
N ILE A 135 -13.76 9.05 0.64
CA ILE A 135 -12.73 8.12 1.09
C ILE A 135 -11.73 8.90 1.97
N ILE A 136 -11.54 8.44 3.21
CA ILE A 136 -10.63 9.04 4.16
C ILE A 136 -9.45 8.09 4.36
N LEU A 137 -8.33 8.38 3.72
CA LEU A 137 -7.08 7.64 3.88
C LEU A 137 -6.36 8.15 5.13
N CYS A 138 -6.46 7.39 6.21
CA CYS A 138 -5.78 7.69 7.47
C CYS A 138 -4.42 6.98 7.50
N HIS A 139 -3.33 7.74 7.57
CA HIS A 139 -1.98 7.20 7.59
C HIS A 139 -1.20 7.77 8.76
N THR A 140 -0.87 6.92 9.73
CA THR A 140 -0.07 7.28 10.91
C THR A 140 1.33 6.69 10.80
N CYS A 141 2.34 7.52 10.97
CA CYS A 141 3.74 7.12 11.06
C CYS A 141 4.38 7.65 12.34
N ARG A 142 5.60 7.22 12.65
CA ARG A 142 6.37 7.74 13.79
C ARG A 142 6.93 9.12 13.48
N LYS A 143 7.49 9.28 12.26
CA LYS A 143 8.20 10.47 11.80
C LYS A 143 7.61 11.03 10.52
N VAL A 144 7.82 12.31 10.27
CA VAL A 144 7.29 13.02 9.10
C VAL A 144 7.81 12.43 7.79
N ASN A 145 9.10 12.08 7.72
CA ASN A 145 9.70 11.51 6.51
C ASN A 145 9.13 10.14 6.12
N GLU A 146 8.52 9.43 7.05
CA GLU A 146 7.86 8.14 6.80
C GLU A 146 6.50 8.29 6.10
N LEU A 147 5.93 9.50 6.09
CA LEU A 147 4.68 9.81 5.38
C LEU A 147 4.87 9.97 3.86
N LYS A 148 6.11 10.03 3.38
CA LYS A 148 6.41 10.42 2.00
C LYS A 148 5.73 9.52 0.97
N TYR A 149 5.75 8.20 1.15
CA TYR A 149 5.06 7.27 0.25
C TYR A 149 3.57 7.60 0.11
N GLY A 150 2.86 7.78 1.21
CA GLY A 150 1.43 8.10 1.20
C GLY A 150 1.12 9.46 0.58
N SER A 151 1.97 10.47 0.84
CA SER A 151 1.81 11.80 0.25
C SER A 151 2.03 11.79 -1.26
N GLU A 152 3.08 11.14 -1.74
CA GLU A 152 3.33 10.98 -3.18
C GLU A 152 2.22 10.18 -3.88
N LEU A 153 1.68 9.16 -3.23
CA LEU A 153 0.57 8.35 -3.74
C LEU A 153 -0.67 9.22 -3.97
N VAL A 154 -1.07 10.02 -3.00
CA VAL A 154 -2.25 10.89 -3.10
C VAL A 154 -2.05 11.94 -4.21
N GLU A 155 -0.86 12.52 -4.32
CA GLU A 155 -0.56 13.47 -5.41
C GLU A 155 -0.55 12.79 -6.79
N LYS A 156 -0.10 11.54 -6.88
CA LYS A 156 -0.14 10.73 -8.12
C LYS A 156 -1.58 10.38 -8.54
N VAL A 157 -2.46 10.12 -7.60
CA VAL A 157 -3.85 9.73 -7.88
C VAL A 157 -4.68 10.90 -8.42
N LYS A 158 -4.42 12.13 -8.00
CA LYS A 158 -5.17 13.31 -8.43
C LYS A 158 -5.17 13.57 -9.95
N PRO A 159 -4.06 13.46 -10.68
CA PRO A 159 -4.04 13.63 -12.14
C PRO A 159 -4.39 12.33 -12.90
N ASP A 160 -4.63 11.22 -12.23
CA ASP A 160 -4.91 9.93 -12.86
C ASP A 160 -6.16 10.01 -13.76
N PRO A 161 -6.12 9.54 -15.02
CA PRO A 161 -7.25 9.64 -15.95
C PRO A 161 -8.47 8.82 -15.54
N LEU A 162 -8.29 7.74 -14.75
CA LEU A 162 -9.39 6.87 -14.33
C LEU A 162 -10.08 7.39 -13.06
N VAL A 163 -9.31 7.77 -12.05
CA VAL A 163 -9.84 8.09 -10.71
C VAL A 163 -9.63 9.54 -10.30
N GLY A 164 -8.78 10.30 -10.98
CA GLY A 164 -8.37 11.64 -10.55
C GLY A 164 -9.51 12.63 -10.40
N GLY A 165 -10.53 12.53 -11.26
CA GLY A 165 -11.74 13.36 -11.17
C GLY A 165 -12.53 13.13 -9.87
N PHE A 166 -12.59 11.89 -9.42
CA PHE A 166 -13.21 11.51 -8.14
C PHE A 166 -12.28 11.82 -6.96
N ALA A 167 -11.00 11.48 -7.07
CA ALA A 167 -10.02 11.65 -5.99
C ALA A 167 -9.85 13.11 -5.58
N LYS A 168 -9.83 14.05 -6.53
CA LYS A 168 -9.77 15.49 -6.24
C LYS A 168 -10.92 15.99 -5.37
N LYS A 169 -12.10 15.39 -5.50
CA LYS A 169 -13.32 15.79 -4.78
C LYS A 169 -13.56 15.00 -3.52
N ASN A 170 -13.23 13.71 -3.54
CA ASN A 170 -13.75 12.72 -2.60
C ASN A 170 -12.66 12.04 -1.76
N LEU A 171 -11.38 12.16 -2.11
CA LEU A 171 -10.28 11.57 -1.33
C LEU A 171 -9.70 12.59 -0.35
N ILE A 172 -9.75 12.25 0.92
CA ILE A 172 -9.13 13.00 2.01
C ILE A 172 -7.93 12.21 2.52
N HIS A 173 -6.75 12.82 2.53
CA HIS A 173 -5.56 12.27 3.15
C HIS A 173 -5.41 12.81 4.58
N TYR A 174 -5.68 11.95 5.56
CA TYR A 174 -5.54 12.25 6.98
C TYR A 174 -4.23 11.66 7.50
N ALA A 175 -3.14 12.40 7.35
CA ALA A 175 -1.81 11.99 7.79
C ALA A 175 -1.53 12.47 9.21
N THR A 176 -0.98 11.60 10.07
CA THR A 176 -0.58 11.91 11.45
C THR A 176 0.78 11.35 11.79
N VAL A 177 1.44 11.96 12.77
CA VAL A 177 2.76 11.57 13.27
C VAL A 177 2.72 11.45 14.78
N THR A 178 3.49 10.51 15.34
CA THR A 178 3.46 10.21 16.78
C THR A 178 4.72 10.64 17.56
N GLN A 179 5.84 10.90 16.87
CA GLN A 179 7.13 11.16 17.53
C GLN A 179 7.81 12.47 17.12
N GLU A 180 7.19 13.26 16.27
CA GLU A 180 7.69 14.56 15.83
C GLU A 180 6.55 15.58 15.80
N ASN A 181 6.89 16.86 15.81
CA ASN A 181 5.91 17.93 15.63
C ASN A 181 5.38 17.90 14.18
N TYR A 182 4.06 17.85 14.04
CA TYR A 182 3.37 17.82 12.77
C TYR A 182 1.99 18.47 12.90
N ILE A 183 1.39 18.89 11.80
CA ILE A 183 0.09 19.55 11.78
C ILE A 183 -1.02 18.72 12.46
N ARG A 184 -0.92 17.40 12.40
CA ARG A 184 -1.79 16.47 13.14
C ARG A 184 -0.92 15.44 13.86
N MET A 185 -1.11 15.34 15.16
CA MET A 185 -0.37 14.41 16.01
C MET A 185 -1.33 13.42 16.68
N GLY A 186 -0.88 12.19 16.84
CA GLY A 186 -1.58 11.16 17.60
C GLY A 186 -1.69 9.83 16.89
N ARG A 187 -1.98 8.79 17.67
CA ARG A 187 -2.28 7.45 17.17
C ARG A 187 -3.73 7.41 16.68
N ILE A 188 -4.00 6.61 15.66
CA ILE A 188 -5.36 6.42 15.11
C ILE A 188 -6.36 6.05 16.21
N THR A 189 -5.98 5.14 17.12
CA THR A 189 -6.83 4.73 18.25
C THR A 189 -7.26 5.90 19.12
N SER A 190 -6.31 6.74 19.54
CA SER A 190 -6.60 7.92 20.35
C SER A 190 -7.45 8.96 19.60
N LEU A 191 -7.24 9.10 18.29
CA LEU A 191 -8.01 10.02 17.44
C LEU A 191 -9.45 9.51 17.19
N ILE A 192 -9.65 8.19 17.20
CA ILE A 192 -10.99 7.58 17.17
C ILE A 192 -11.71 7.80 18.51
N GLU A 193 -11.03 7.50 19.63
CA GLU A 193 -11.57 7.67 20.98
C GLU A 193 -11.98 9.13 21.27
N SER A 194 -11.18 10.10 20.84
CA SER A 194 -11.50 11.54 20.94
C SER A 194 -12.47 12.04 19.89
N GLN A 195 -12.87 11.20 18.94
CA GLN A 195 -13.70 11.54 17.77
C GLN A 195 -13.09 12.60 16.83
N GLU A 196 -11.84 12.98 17.03
CA GLU A 196 -11.17 14.02 16.24
C GLU A 196 -11.09 13.66 14.75
N ILE A 197 -10.82 12.39 14.46
CA ILE A 197 -10.70 11.88 13.10
C ILE A 197 -12.01 11.97 12.29
N PHE A 198 -13.16 12.12 12.96
CA PHE A 198 -14.49 12.19 12.34
C PHE A 198 -15.00 13.61 12.11
N LYS A 199 -14.24 14.63 12.50
CA LYS A 199 -14.60 16.05 12.34
C LYS A 199 -14.31 16.63 10.95
N ASN A 200 -13.85 15.80 9.99
CA ASN A 200 -13.53 16.20 8.63
C ASN A 200 -14.72 16.15 7.67
#